data_68b8fd4a54513d2a82c91ca7819ee541
#
_entry.id   68b8fd4a54513d2a82c91ca7819ee541
#
_cell.length_a   1.000
_cell.length_b   1.000
_cell.length_c   1.000
_cell.angle_alpha   90.00
_cell.angle_beta   90.00
_cell.angle_gamma   90.00
#
_symmetry.space_group_name_H-M   'P 1'
#
loop_
_entity.id
_entity.type
_entity.pdbx_description
1 polymer ?
#
loop_
_entity_poly.entity_id
_entity_poly.type
_entity_poly.pdbx_seq_one_letter_code
_entity_poly.pdbx_strand_id
1 'polypeptide(L)'
;MSSPDAGAEKFADLSMHGLIDSHCHLDDAAFDDDRDAVLCRAGMAGVRKMVLPAYTPKYWGRLRETCRRWPELYPAYGVHPLYLEDRDGQWEATLASFLADAVALGEIGLDASAGTPDAACQRAGFTTQLAMAQQLGLPVILHARQNLEEMILILRRFPRLRGVLHSFSGSPVQARRLTDMGFLLGLGGALTHPRARRLRAIAATLPAEFLLAETDAPWQPPHAHPGARNEPAYLREIIADIAQLRHTSVQEIARITAQNALSLFHLQDVS
;
A
#
# COMPACT_ATOMS: atom_id res chain seq x y z
N MET A 1 4.48 32.63 20.52
CA MET A 1 5.78 32.17 19.97
C MET A 1 5.89 30.69 20.29
N SER A 2 5.45 29.83 19.38
CA SER A 2 5.51 28.38 19.54
C SER A 2 6.88 27.93 19.00
N SER A 3 7.67 27.28 19.86
CA SER A 3 9.00 26.76 19.50
C SER A 3 8.90 25.76 18.37
N PRO A 4 9.75 25.87 17.32
CA PRO A 4 9.79 24.90 16.21
C PRO A 4 10.38 23.53 16.59
N ASP A 5 10.86 23.35 17.80
CA ASP A 5 11.69 22.20 18.22
C ASP A 5 10.92 20.99 18.79
N ALA A 6 9.65 21.16 19.14
CA ALA A 6 8.85 20.09 19.74
C ALA A 6 8.48 18.95 18.77
N GLY A 7 8.67 19.16 17.45
CA GLY A 7 8.40 18.17 16.41
C GLY A 7 9.60 17.25 16.13
N ALA A 8 10.82 17.74 16.28
CA ALA A 8 12.04 17.00 15.97
C ALA A 8 12.37 15.92 17.02
N GLU A 9 12.11 16.19 18.31
CA GLU A 9 12.39 15.24 19.39
C GLU A 9 11.48 13.99 19.37
N LYS A 10 10.25 14.10 18.86
CA LYS A 10 9.31 12.96 18.80
C LYS A 10 9.73 11.85 17.83
N PHE A 11 10.66 12.11 16.94
CA PHE A 11 11.09 11.19 15.88
C PHE A 11 12.57 10.82 15.94
N ALA A 12 13.31 11.29 16.93
CA ALA A 12 14.76 11.09 17.03
C ALA A 12 15.17 9.61 17.22
N ASP A 13 14.25 8.72 17.58
CA ASP A 13 14.53 7.31 17.89
C ASP A 13 13.80 6.31 16.98
N LEU A 14 13.35 6.74 15.80
CA LEU A 14 12.78 5.82 14.80
C LEU A 14 13.85 4.97 14.08
N SER A 15 15.14 5.16 14.40
CA SER A 15 16.27 4.59 13.66
C SER A 15 16.41 3.07 13.77
N MET A 16 15.89 2.45 14.84
CA MET A 16 16.07 1.00 15.07
C MET A 16 15.18 0.09 14.19
N HIS A 17 14.01 0.55 13.75
CA HIS A 17 13.10 -0.27 12.94
C HIS A 17 12.72 0.36 11.60
N GLY A 18 13.05 1.63 11.36
CA GLY A 18 12.68 2.36 10.14
C GLY A 18 11.17 2.36 9.87
N LEU A 19 10.70 3.27 9.05
CA LEU A 19 9.34 3.23 8.53
C LEU A 19 9.32 2.42 7.22
N ILE A 20 8.26 1.68 6.99
CA ILE A 20 8.01 0.97 5.73
C ILE A 20 6.73 1.51 5.11
N ASP A 21 6.85 2.08 3.92
CA ASP A 21 5.70 2.47 3.12
C ASP A 21 5.18 1.24 2.38
N SER A 22 4.02 0.74 2.78
CA SER A 22 3.48 -0.50 2.20
C SER A 22 2.86 -0.33 0.82
N HIS A 23 2.72 0.92 0.33
CA HIS A 23 2.14 1.20 -0.99
C HIS A 23 2.48 2.63 -1.45
N CYS A 24 3.33 2.76 -2.46
CA CYS A 24 3.56 4.01 -3.17
C CYS A 24 3.98 3.74 -4.62
N HIS A 25 3.78 4.72 -5.50
CA HIS A 25 4.11 4.62 -6.93
C HIS A 25 5.30 5.53 -7.28
N LEU A 26 6.43 5.29 -6.64
CA LEU A 26 7.61 6.13 -6.84
C LEU A 26 8.25 5.97 -8.23
N ASP A 27 7.83 4.97 -9.00
CA ASP A 27 8.15 4.80 -10.42
C ASP A 27 7.29 5.69 -11.33
N ASP A 28 6.23 6.34 -10.83
CA ASP A 28 5.37 7.23 -11.62
C ASP A 28 6.14 8.42 -12.22
N ALA A 29 5.68 8.89 -13.39
CA ALA A 29 6.25 10.01 -14.10
C ALA A 29 6.23 11.32 -13.29
N ALA A 30 5.33 11.45 -12.33
CA ALA A 30 5.26 12.60 -11.43
C ALA A 30 6.55 12.81 -10.62
N PHE A 31 7.41 11.78 -10.52
CA PHE A 31 8.68 11.84 -9.80
C PHE A 31 9.93 11.87 -10.70
N ASP A 32 9.78 11.91 -12.02
CA ASP A 32 10.92 11.79 -12.93
C ASP A 32 11.99 12.87 -12.72
N ASP A 33 11.56 14.11 -12.46
CA ASP A 33 12.47 15.25 -12.33
C ASP A 33 13.19 15.29 -10.97
N ASP A 34 12.66 14.64 -9.91
CA ASP A 34 13.19 14.81 -8.55
C ASP A 34 13.17 13.53 -7.69
N ARG A 35 13.08 12.34 -8.30
CA ARG A 35 12.98 11.06 -7.57
C ARG A 35 14.10 10.85 -6.55
N ASP A 36 15.35 11.19 -6.90
CA ASP A 36 16.48 11.09 -5.96
C ASP A 36 16.30 12.02 -4.74
N ALA A 37 15.78 13.23 -4.96
CA ALA A 37 15.49 14.17 -3.88
C ALA A 37 14.32 13.70 -3.00
N VAL A 38 13.28 13.08 -3.61
CA VAL A 38 12.16 12.48 -2.87
C VAL A 38 12.64 11.32 -2.00
N LEU A 39 13.48 10.44 -2.52
CA LEU A 39 14.11 9.35 -1.76
C LEU A 39 14.97 9.88 -0.61
N CYS A 40 15.75 10.92 -0.84
CA CYS A 40 16.53 11.57 0.21
C CYS A 40 15.61 12.10 1.33
N ARG A 41 14.50 12.80 0.99
CA ARG A 41 13.52 13.28 1.98
C ARG A 41 12.84 12.13 2.72
N ALA A 42 12.48 11.04 2.01
CA ALA A 42 11.93 9.84 2.61
C ALA A 42 12.90 9.23 3.64
N GLY A 43 14.16 9.07 3.27
CA GLY A 43 15.22 8.61 4.16
C GLY A 43 15.42 9.49 5.40
N MET A 44 15.39 10.82 5.23
CA MET A 44 15.46 11.79 6.35
C MET A 44 14.21 11.71 7.25
N ALA A 45 13.05 11.38 6.70
CA ALA A 45 11.82 11.14 7.46
C ALA A 45 11.79 9.78 8.17
N GLY A 46 12.81 8.93 7.96
CA GLY A 46 12.92 7.61 8.58
C GLY A 46 12.34 6.47 7.74
N VAL A 47 11.86 6.71 6.50
CA VAL A 47 11.39 5.66 5.60
C VAL A 47 12.59 4.89 5.06
N ARG A 48 12.61 3.57 5.24
CA ARG A 48 13.73 2.70 4.87
C ARG A 48 13.39 1.71 3.77
N LYS A 49 12.12 1.37 3.61
CA LYS A 49 11.65 0.45 2.58
C LYS A 49 10.33 0.94 2.04
N MET A 50 10.10 0.70 0.75
CA MET A 50 8.86 1.09 0.06
C MET A 50 8.45 -0.05 -0.87
N VAL A 51 7.17 -0.46 -0.80
CA VAL A 51 6.58 -1.42 -1.73
C VAL A 51 5.92 -0.65 -2.86
N LEU A 52 6.33 -0.95 -4.09
CA LEU A 52 5.85 -0.28 -5.30
C LEU A 52 5.00 -1.24 -6.12
N PRO A 53 3.68 -1.13 -6.08
CA PRO A 53 2.81 -1.92 -6.93
C PRO A 53 2.66 -1.30 -8.31
N ALA A 54 2.81 -2.14 -9.33
CA ALA A 54 2.47 -1.76 -10.71
C ALA A 54 0.95 -1.75 -10.91
N TYR A 55 0.47 -0.86 -11.78
CA TYR A 55 -0.94 -0.79 -12.13
C TYR A 55 -1.25 -1.18 -13.59
N THR A 56 -0.25 -1.16 -14.48
CA THR A 56 -0.44 -1.57 -15.89
C THR A 56 0.79 -2.30 -16.44
N PRO A 57 0.60 -3.29 -17.33
CA PRO A 57 1.68 -4.03 -17.99
C PRO A 57 2.69 -3.12 -18.69
N LYS A 58 2.22 -1.99 -19.22
CA LYS A 58 3.03 -0.99 -19.92
C LYS A 58 4.23 -0.50 -19.10
N TYR A 59 4.10 -0.44 -17.78
CA TYR A 59 5.13 0.12 -16.90
C TYR A 59 5.89 -0.92 -16.06
N TRP A 60 5.65 -2.22 -16.22
CA TRP A 60 6.38 -3.25 -15.48
C TRP A 60 7.90 -3.20 -15.68
N GLY A 61 8.35 -2.96 -16.92
CA GLY A 61 9.78 -2.77 -17.22
C GLY A 61 10.40 -1.59 -16.48
N ARG A 62 9.70 -0.45 -16.49
CA ARG A 62 10.11 0.77 -15.79
C ARG A 62 10.19 0.54 -14.27
N LEU A 63 9.15 -0.06 -13.68
CA LEU A 63 9.14 -0.39 -12.25
C LEU A 63 10.33 -1.29 -11.87
N ARG A 64 10.58 -2.34 -12.68
CA ARG A 64 11.74 -3.24 -12.46
C ARG A 64 13.06 -2.48 -12.45
N GLU A 65 13.27 -1.59 -13.41
CA GLU A 65 14.50 -0.79 -13.50
C GLU A 65 14.62 0.17 -12.32
N THR A 66 13.51 0.81 -11.93
CA THR A 66 13.46 1.68 -10.75
C THR A 66 13.85 0.90 -9.49
N CYS A 67 13.25 -0.25 -9.23
CA CYS A 67 13.59 -1.03 -8.04
C CYS A 67 15.02 -1.62 -8.06
N ARG A 68 15.58 -1.89 -9.24
CA ARG A 68 16.99 -2.33 -9.35
C ARG A 68 17.99 -1.23 -9.04
N ARG A 69 17.62 0.03 -9.29
CA ARG A 69 18.49 1.18 -9.04
C ARG A 69 18.54 1.55 -7.57
N TRP A 70 17.47 1.34 -6.81
CA TRP A 70 17.36 1.72 -5.41
C TRP A 70 16.91 0.52 -4.56
N PRO A 71 17.81 -0.04 -3.73
CA PRO A 71 17.59 -1.30 -3.01
C PRO A 71 16.52 -1.22 -1.91
N GLU A 72 16.12 0.00 -1.53
CA GLU A 72 15.00 0.25 -0.61
C GLU A 72 13.62 0.06 -1.25
N LEU A 73 13.55 -0.11 -2.59
CA LEU A 73 12.32 -0.24 -3.34
C LEU A 73 12.04 -1.70 -3.70
N TYR A 74 10.84 -2.17 -3.40
CA TYR A 74 10.41 -3.55 -3.57
C TYR A 74 9.23 -3.62 -4.55
N PRO A 75 9.36 -4.29 -5.70
CA PRO A 75 8.32 -4.32 -6.70
C PRO A 75 7.21 -5.31 -6.36
N ALA A 76 5.97 -4.95 -6.69
CA ALA A 76 4.86 -5.86 -6.85
C ALA A 76 4.27 -5.68 -8.26
N TYR A 77 3.88 -6.76 -8.92
CA TYR A 77 3.36 -6.69 -10.29
C TYR A 77 1.95 -7.24 -10.35
N GLY A 78 1.10 -6.53 -11.08
CA GLY A 78 -0.29 -6.88 -11.32
C GLY A 78 -0.89 -6.01 -12.40
N VAL A 79 -2.15 -6.27 -12.73
CA VAL A 79 -2.96 -5.44 -13.63
C VAL A 79 -4.13 -4.90 -12.83
N HIS A 80 -4.08 -3.60 -12.57
CA HIS A 80 -5.13 -2.86 -11.87
C HIS A 80 -6.45 -2.90 -12.67
N PRO A 81 -7.62 -2.94 -12.03
CA PRO A 81 -8.91 -3.02 -12.72
C PRO A 81 -9.14 -1.97 -13.81
N LEU A 82 -8.57 -0.78 -13.68
CA LEU A 82 -8.67 0.28 -14.71
C LEU A 82 -7.92 -0.03 -16.01
N TYR A 83 -6.93 -0.91 -15.98
CA TYR A 83 -6.00 -1.18 -17.10
C TYR A 83 -6.11 -2.60 -17.63
N LEU A 84 -7.20 -3.30 -17.35
CA LEU A 84 -7.41 -4.66 -17.81
C LEU A 84 -7.56 -4.77 -19.34
N GLU A 85 -7.90 -3.67 -20.02
CA GLU A 85 -7.95 -3.61 -21.48
C GLU A 85 -6.57 -3.43 -22.13
N ASP A 86 -5.56 -3.01 -21.37
CA ASP A 86 -4.16 -2.90 -21.82
C ASP A 86 -3.46 -4.27 -21.97
N ARG A 87 -4.13 -5.36 -21.60
CA ARG A 87 -3.57 -6.72 -21.66
C ARG A 87 -3.53 -7.22 -23.10
N ASP A 88 -2.41 -7.82 -23.46
CA ASP A 88 -2.30 -8.63 -24.66
C ASP A 88 -2.66 -10.10 -24.42
N GLY A 89 -2.63 -10.92 -25.47
CA GLY A 89 -2.95 -12.35 -25.36
C GLY A 89 -1.92 -13.18 -24.58
N GLN A 90 -0.80 -12.60 -24.15
CA GLN A 90 0.28 -13.27 -23.40
C GLN A 90 0.54 -12.66 -22.03
N TRP A 91 -0.31 -11.73 -21.59
CA TRP A 91 -0.11 -10.97 -20.36
C TRP A 91 0.14 -11.84 -19.10
N GLU A 92 -0.51 -13.01 -19.01
CA GLU A 92 -0.34 -13.92 -17.87
C GLU A 92 1.08 -14.51 -17.84
N ALA A 93 1.59 -14.96 -18.98
CA ALA A 93 2.96 -15.48 -19.08
C ALA A 93 3.99 -14.36 -18.83
N THR A 94 3.73 -13.18 -19.35
CA THR A 94 4.55 -11.98 -19.10
C THR A 94 4.54 -11.63 -17.61
N LEU A 95 3.37 -11.55 -16.98
CA LEU A 95 3.25 -11.28 -15.54
C LEU A 95 4.04 -12.32 -14.72
N ALA A 96 3.88 -13.61 -15.04
CA ALA A 96 4.61 -14.68 -14.33
C ALA A 96 6.13 -14.47 -14.36
N SER A 97 6.70 -13.96 -15.46
CA SER A 97 8.13 -13.65 -15.57
C SER A 97 8.59 -12.48 -14.68
N PHE A 98 7.69 -11.54 -14.36
CA PHE A 98 7.97 -10.44 -13.45
C PHE A 98 7.79 -10.83 -12.00
N LEU A 99 6.87 -11.75 -11.71
CA LEU A 99 6.58 -12.20 -10.34
C LEU A 99 7.74 -12.97 -9.69
N ALA A 100 8.72 -13.44 -10.46
CA ALA A 100 9.94 -14.07 -9.92
C ALA A 100 10.76 -13.12 -9.03
N ASP A 101 10.71 -11.81 -9.29
CA ASP A 101 11.45 -10.78 -8.55
C ASP A 101 10.51 -9.97 -7.61
N ALA A 102 9.24 -10.34 -7.50
CA ALA A 102 8.23 -9.56 -6.80
C ALA A 102 8.08 -9.97 -5.34
N VAL A 103 7.77 -9.00 -4.48
CA VAL A 103 7.39 -9.24 -3.07
C VAL A 103 5.89 -9.50 -2.90
N ALA A 104 5.08 -9.17 -3.90
CA ALA A 104 3.63 -9.40 -3.92
C ALA A 104 3.09 -9.42 -5.35
N LEU A 105 1.90 -9.95 -5.54
CA LEU A 105 1.10 -9.76 -6.74
C LEU A 105 0.12 -8.62 -6.51
N GLY A 106 0.28 -7.54 -7.24
CA GLY A 106 -0.53 -6.32 -7.10
C GLY A 106 0.00 -5.17 -7.97
N GLU A 107 -0.80 -4.20 -8.18
CA GLU A 107 -2.11 -3.89 -7.62
C GLU A 107 -3.21 -4.57 -8.44
N ILE A 108 -4.14 -5.26 -7.78
CA ILE A 108 -5.24 -5.99 -8.43
C ILE A 108 -6.56 -5.74 -7.69
N GLY A 109 -7.68 -5.91 -8.35
CA GLY A 109 -8.94 -5.75 -7.63
C GLY A 109 -10.15 -5.43 -8.46
N LEU A 110 -11.06 -4.64 -7.86
CA LEU A 110 -12.33 -4.21 -8.47
C LEU A 110 -12.55 -2.70 -8.26
N ASP A 111 -12.93 -2.02 -9.32
CA ASP A 111 -13.28 -0.59 -9.30
C ASP A 111 -14.58 -0.35 -10.09
N ALA A 112 -15.60 0.18 -9.42
CA ALA A 112 -16.89 0.50 -10.04
C ALA A 112 -17.06 2.00 -10.34
N SER A 113 -15.97 2.76 -10.39
CA SER A 113 -16.04 4.16 -10.81
C SER A 113 -16.39 4.28 -12.31
N ALA A 114 -16.87 5.46 -12.70
CA ALA A 114 -17.25 5.69 -14.10
C ALA A 114 -16.04 5.55 -15.05
N GLY A 115 -16.25 4.93 -16.20
CA GLY A 115 -15.21 4.75 -17.23
C GLY A 115 -14.27 3.57 -17.00
N THR A 116 -14.55 2.69 -16.02
CA THR A 116 -13.79 1.44 -15.82
C THR A 116 -14.21 0.37 -16.81
N PRO A 117 -13.35 -0.64 -17.10
CA PRO A 117 -13.72 -1.85 -17.80
C PRO A 117 -14.96 -2.52 -17.21
N ASP A 118 -15.69 -3.27 -18.02
CA ASP A 118 -16.91 -3.93 -17.54
C ASP A 118 -16.64 -4.88 -16.36
N ALA A 119 -17.68 -5.08 -15.54
CA ALA A 119 -17.55 -5.86 -14.29
C ALA A 119 -17.18 -7.33 -14.54
N ALA A 120 -17.55 -7.93 -15.68
CA ALA A 120 -17.18 -9.31 -16.01
C ALA A 120 -15.69 -9.41 -16.35
N CYS A 121 -15.17 -8.45 -17.11
CA CYS A 121 -13.74 -8.33 -17.40
C CYS A 121 -12.92 -8.16 -16.10
N GLN A 122 -13.36 -7.28 -15.21
CA GLN A 122 -12.69 -7.06 -13.92
C GLN A 122 -12.70 -8.34 -13.06
N ARG A 123 -13.85 -9.01 -12.92
CA ARG A 123 -13.95 -10.28 -12.17
C ARG A 123 -13.04 -11.37 -12.73
N ALA A 124 -13.00 -11.53 -14.05
CA ALA A 124 -12.15 -12.51 -14.70
C ALA A 124 -10.66 -12.20 -14.44
N GLY A 125 -10.20 -10.98 -14.72
CA GLY A 125 -8.82 -10.56 -14.51
C GLY A 125 -8.41 -10.66 -13.03
N PHE A 126 -9.27 -10.24 -12.10
CA PHE A 126 -9.03 -10.37 -10.67
C PHE A 126 -8.90 -11.83 -10.23
N THR A 127 -9.84 -12.69 -10.64
CA THR A 127 -9.84 -14.12 -10.27
C THR A 127 -8.61 -14.85 -10.83
N THR A 128 -8.20 -14.56 -12.07
CA THR A 128 -6.97 -15.11 -12.67
C THR A 128 -5.75 -14.73 -11.84
N GLN A 129 -5.60 -13.47 -11.48
CA GLN A 129 -4.46 -12.98 -10.71
C GLN A 129 -4.44 -13.54 -9.28
N LEU A 130 -5.59 -13.70 -8.61
CA LEU A 130 -5.66 -14.38 -7.33
C LEU A 130 -5.22 -15.86 -7.42
N ALA A 131 -5.60 -16.55 -8.49
CA ALA A 131 -5.16 -17.95 -8.71
C ALA A 131 -3.64 -18.03 -8.92
N MET A 132 -3.05 -17.10 -9.68
CA MET A 132 -1.60 -17.01 -9.87
C MET A 132 -0.89 -16.75 -8.52
N ALA A 133 -1.35 -15.77 -7.75
CA ALA A 133 -0.77 -15.46 -6.44
C ALA A 133 -0.82 -16.68 -5.50
N GLN A 134 -1.95 -17.39 -5.46
CA GLN A 134 -2.09 -18.59 -4.64
C GLN A 134 -1.16 -19.72 -5.09
N GLN A 135 -0.97 -19.90 -6.39
CA GLN A 135 -0.07 -20.91 -6.96
C GLN A 135 1.39 -20.60 -6.62
N LEU A 136 1.79 -19.32 -6.66
CA LEU A 136 3.15 -18.86 -6.40
C LEU A 136 3.44 -18.64 -4.91
N GLY A 137 2.42 -18.68 -4.04
CA GLY A 137 2.57 -18.39 -2.61
C GLY A 137 2.85 -16.91 -2.32
N LEU A 138 2.53 -16.01 -3.24
CA LEU A 138 2.75 -14.57 -3.07
C LEU A 138 1.57 -13.93 -2.33
N PRO A 139 1.82 -12.95 -1.45
CA PRO A 139 0.77 -12.09 -0.93
C PRO A 139 0.20 -11.20 -2.04
N VAL A 140 -1.01 -10.65 -1.82
CA VAL A 140 -1.65 -9.77 -2.80
C VAL A 140 -1.83 -8.36 -2.27
N ILE A 141 -1.68 -7.36 -3.14
CA ILE A 141 -2.04 -5.97 -2.88
C ILE A 141 -3.35 -5.68 -3.61
N LEU A 142 -4.40 -5.39 -2.83
CA LEU A 142 -5.77 -5.30 -3.31
C LEU A 142 -6.23 -3.85 -3.41
N HIS A 143 -6.90 -3.53 -4.52
CA HIS A 143 -7.64 -2.29 -4.75
C HIS A 143 -9.14 -2.55 -4.74
N ALA A 144 -9.90 -1.79 -3.96
CA ALA A 144 -11.37 -1.86 -3.97
C ALA A 144 -11.99 -0.47 -3.94
N ARG A 145 -12.72 -0.13 -4.99
CA ARG A 145 -13.50 1.10 -5.04
C ARG A 145 -14.94 0.80 -5.40
N GLN A 146 -15.85 1.06 -4.44
CA GLN A 146 -17.31 0.83 -4.54
C GLN A 146 -17.74 -0.64 -4.70
N ASN A 147 -16.81 -1.60 -4.81
CA ASN A 147 -17.08 -3.05 -5.01
C ASN A 147 -16.49 -3.95 -3.91
N LEU A 148 -16.29 -3.41 -2.70
CA LEU A 148 -15.64 -4.18 -1.62
C LEU A 148 -16.43 -5.42 -1.20
N GLU A 149 -17.76 -5.41 -1.23
CA GLU A 149 -18.57 -6.59 -0.89
C GLU A 149 -18.35 -7.72 -1.89
N GLU A 150 -18.34 -7.42 -3.17
CA GLU A 150 -18.08 -8.40 -4.22
C GLU A 150 -16.66 -8.96 -4.10
N MET A 151 -15.67 -8.09 -3.84
CA MET A 151 -14.29 -8.52 -3.60
C MET A 151 -14.21 -9.51 -2.44
N ILE A 152 -14.82 -9.23 -1.29
CA ILE A 152 -14.83 -10.12 -0.13
C ILE A 152 -15.46 -11.48 -0.48
N LEU A 153 -16.53 -11.51 -1.28
CA LEU A 153 -17.14 -12.76 -1.73
C LEU A 153 -16.20 -13.58 -2.63
N ILE A 154 -15.46 -12.94 -3.52
CA ILE A 154 -14.47 -13.61 -4.37
C ILE A 154 -13.31 -14.15 -3.53
N LEU A 155 -12.76 -13.34 -2.61
CA LEU A 155 -11.62 -13.73 -1.75
C LEU A 155 -11.92 -14.98 -0.89
N ARG A 156 -13.17 -15.22 -0.50
CA ARG A 156 -13.58 -16.45 0.22
C ARG A 156 -13.26 -17.74 -0.53
N ARG A 157 -13.13 -17.68 -1.85
CA ARG A 157 -12.77 -18.83 -2.69
C ARG A 157 -11.27 -19.12 -2.65
N PHE A 158 -10.48 -18.25 -2.03
CA PHE A 158 -9.02 -18.32 -1.93
C PHE A 158 -8.54 -18.28 -0.47
N PRO A 159 -8.90 -19.25 0.38
CA PRO A 159 -8.70 -19.16 1.83
C PRO A 159 -7.23 -19.19 2.28
N ARG A 160 -6.32 -19.58 1.38
CA ARG A 160 -4.87 -19.60 1.67
C ARG A 160 -4.16 -18.28 1.34
N LEU A 161 -4.80 -17.39 0.58
CA LEU A 161 -4.21 -16.10 0.26
C LEU A 161 -4.13 -15.21 1.51
N ARG A 162 -3.07 -14.42 1.52
CA ARG A 162 -2.83 -13.33 2.46
C ARG A 162 -2.54 -12.08 1.63
N GLY A 163 -2.70 -10.94 2.22
CA GLY A 163 -2.45 -9.67 1.49
C GLY A 163 -2.88 -8.46 2.29
N VAL A 164 -2.92 -7.35 1.61
CA VAL A 164 -3.40 -6.07 2.12
C VAL A 164 -4.46 -5.50 1.20
N LEU A 165 -5.54 -4.97 1.78
CA LEU A 165 -6.38 -4.03 1.06
C LEU A 165 -5.82 -2.64 1.28
N HIS A 166 -5.18 -2.08 0.25
CA HIS A 166 -4.62 -0.73 0.30
C HIS A 166 -5.73 0.32 0.34
N SER A 167 -5.39 1.51 0.85
CA SER A 167 -6.31 2.67 0.91
C SER A 167 -7.70 2.32 1.46
N PHE A 168 -7.72 1.53 2.55
CA PHE A 168 -8.96 1.01 3.10
C PHE A 168 -9.94 2.14 3.45
N SER A 169 -11.15 2.05 2.91
CA SER A 169 -12.23 3.04 3.13
C SER A 169 -13.59 2.41 3.46
N GLY A 170 -13.61 1.11 3.73
CA GLY A 170 -14.81 0.33 4.02
C GLY A 170 -15.47 0.63 5.37
N SER A 171 -16.47 -0.20 5.72
CA SER A 171 -17.15 -0.18 7.02
C SER A 171 -16.39 -1.02 8.07
N PRO A 172 -16.67 -0.84 9.37
CA PRO A 172 -16.11 -1.69 10.43
C PRO A 172 -16.44 -3.19 10.24
N VAL A 173 -17.61 -3.51 9.69
CA VAL A 173 -18.00 -4.90 9.39
C VAL A 173 -17.13 -5.47 8.27
N GLN A 174 -16.86 -4.70 7.23
CA GLN A 174 -15.97 -5.10 6.14
C GLN A 174 -14.52 -5.25 6.61
N ALA A 175 -14.04 -4.31 7.44
CA ALA A 175 -12.73 -4.43 8.08
C ALA A 175 -12.60 -5.77 8.82
N ARG A 176 -13.55 -6.07 9.71
CA ARG A 176 -13.56 -7.33 10.46
C ARG A 176 -13.57 -8.56 9.55
N ARG A 177 -14.41 -8.58 8.52
CA ARG A 177 -14.47 -9.73 7.58
C ARG A 177 -13.15 -9.95 6.85
N LEU A 178 -12.43 -8.88 6.48
CA LEU A 178 -11.11 -8.97 5.86
C LEU A 178 -10.07 -9.50 6.85
N THR A 179 -10.04 -8.97 8.07
CA THR A 179 -9.10 -9.44 9.10
C THR A 179 -9.38 -10.87 9.54
N ASP A 180 -10.65 -11.30 9.63
CA ASP A 180 -11.02 -12.70 9.89
C ASP A 180 -10.51 -13.65 8.77
N MET A 181 -10.29 -13.13 7.56
CA MET A 181 -9.69 -13.85 6.43
C MET A 181 -8.16 -13.73 6.39
N GLY A 182 -7.55 -12.97 7.31
CA GLY A 182 -6.11 -12.75 7.40
C GLY A 182 -5.55 -11.66 6.49
N PHE A 183 -6.41 -10.75 5.98
CA PHE A 183 -5.97 -9.60 5.20
C PHE A 183 -5.67 -8.40 6.11
N LEU A 184 -4.56 -7.72 5.85
CA LEU A 184 -4.19 -6.47 6.48
C LEU A 184 -4.90 -5.30 5.81
N LEU A 185 -4.98 -4.16 6.51
CA LEU A 185 -5.59 -2.94 6.01
C LEU A 185 -4.55 -1.83 5.92
N GLY A 186 -4.35 -1.29 4.72
CA GLY A 186 -3.51 -0.14 4.45
C GLY A 186 -4.23 1.15 4.83
N LEU A 187 -3.62 1.95 5.68
CA LEU A 187 -4.13 3.24 6.14
C LEU A 187 -3.19 4.35 5.67
N GLY A 188 -3.70 5.21 4.79
CA GLY A 188 -2.96 6.28 4.13
C GLY A 188 -3.44 7.69 4.47
N GLY A 189 -3.12 8.66 3.63
CA GLY A 189 -3.39 10.09 3.82
C GLY A 189 -4.86 10.44 4.13
N ALA A 190 -5.82 9.66 3.60
CA ALA A 190 -7.24 9.85 3.88
C ALA A 190 -7.58 9.82 5.39
N LEU A 191 -6.83 9.06 6.19
CA LEU A 191 -7.00 8.96 7.64
C LEU A 191 -6.75 10.31 8.35
N THR A 192 -5.84 11.13 7.84
CA THR A 192 -5.42 12.39 8.48
C THR A 192 -6.50 13.47 8.42
N HIS A 193 -7.52 13.30 7.56
CA HIS A 193 -8.62 14.25 7.45
C HIS A 193 -9.57 14.15 8.66
N PRO A 194 -9.83 15.25 9.38
CA PRO A 194 -10.72 15.22 10.56
C PRO A 194 -12.14 14.73 10.26
N ARG A 195 -12.59 14.90 9.01
CA ARG A 195 -13.93 14.45 8.55
C ARG A 195 -14.01 12.95 8.28
N ALA A 196 -12.89 12.24 8.18
CA ALA A 196 -12.83 10.80 7.94
C ALA A 196 -13.20 9.98 9.20
N ARG A 197 -14.27 10.35 9.89
CA ARG A 197 -14.66 9.83 11.22
C ARG A 197 -14.69 8.30 11.28
N ARG A 198 -15.26 7.65 10.24
CA ARG A 198 -15.37 6.19 10.19
C ARG A 198 -14.00 5.53 10.08
N LEU A 199 -13.14 6.00 9.18
CA LEU A 199 -11.79 5.47 8.99
C LEU A 199 -10.95 5.68 10.26
N ARG A 200 -11.04 6.84 10.88
CA ARG A 200 -10.37 7.15 12.14
C ARG A 200 -10.80 6.23 13.30
N ALA A 201 -12.11 5.93 13.40
CA ALA A 201 -12.62 4.99 14.39
C ALA A 201 -12.11 3.56 14.14
N ILE A 202 -12.00 3.14 12.87
CA ILE A 202 -11.42 1.84 12.51
C ILE A 202 -9.94 1.81 12.87
N ALA A 203 -9.16 2.83 12.52
CA ALA A 203 -7.74 2.93 12.87
C ALA A 203 -7.49 2.84 14.38
N ALA A 204 -8.37 3.43 15.19
CA ALA A 204 -8.29 3.39 16.65
C ALA A 204 -8.49 1.98 17.23
N THR A 205 -9.30 1.13 16.58
CA THR A 205 -9.78 -0.15 17.14
C THR A 205 -9.33 -1.39 16.39
N LEU A 206 -8.72 -1.24 15.20
CA LEU A 206 -8.21 -2.35 14.41
C LEU A 206 -7.17 -3.14 15.20
N PRO A 207 -7.22 -4.48 15.28
CA PRO A 207 -6.16 -5.26 15.90
C PRO A 207 -4.79 -4.93 15.27
N ALA A 208 -3.77 -4.79 16.12
CA ALA A 208 -2.47 -4.25 15.72
C ALA A 208 -1.79 -5.06 14.61
N GLU A 209 -1.98 -6.37 14.61
CA GLU A 209 -1.44 -7.32 13.63
C GLU A 209 -2.01 -7.17 12.21
N PHE A 210 -3.09 -6.41 12.03
CA PHE A 210 -3.70 -6.14 10.72
C PHE A 210 -3.46 -4.72 10.22
N LEU A 211 -2.64 -3.94 10.91
CA LEU A 211 -2.40 -2.53 10.59
C LEU A 211 -1.20 -2.36 9.66
N LEU A 212 -1.38 -1.74 8.49
CA LEU A 212 -0.30 -1.22 7.67
C LEU A 212 -0.44 0.30 7.49
N ALA A 213 0.68 0.95 7.28
CA ALA A 213 0.75 2.37 6.94
C ALA A 213 1.34 2.53 5.54
N GLU A 214 0.77 3.45 4.76
CA GLU A 214 1.14 3.70 3.39
C GLU A 214 0.93 5.16 3.03
N THR A 215 1.53 5.61 1.93
CA THR A 215 1.28 6.96 1.41
C THR A 215 0.35 6.99 0.22
N ASP A 216 0.43 6.01 -0.65
CA ASP A 216 -0.18 6.01 -1.99
C ASP A 216 0.35 7.19 -2.85
N ALA A 217 1.60 7.61 -2.59
CA ALA A 217 2.22 8.71 -3.33
C ALA A 217 2.37 8.34 -4.82
N PRO A 218 2.09 9.27 -5.74
CA PRO A 218 1.91 10.73 -5.61
C PRO A 218 0.50 11.18 -5.24
N TRP A 219 -0.45 10.27 -5.04
CA TRP A 219 -1.85 10.59 -4.75
C TRP A 219 -2.13 10.68 -3.25
N GLN A 220 -3.32 11.08 -2.88
CA GLN A 220 -3.87 11.08 -1.53
C GLN A 220 -2.99 11.75 -0.45
N PRO A 221 -2.51 13.01 -0.65
CA PRO A 221 -1.66 13.66 0.35
C PRO A 221 -2.38 13.79 1.69
N PRO A 222 -1.65 13.79 2.81
CA PRO A 222 -2.20 14.08 4.13
C PRO A 222 -2.91 15.44 4.19
N HIS A 223 -3.83 15.58 5.13
CA HIS A 223 -4.62 16.81 5.33
C HIS A 223 -3.79 18.08 5.50
N ALA A 224 -2.58 17.97 6.05
CA ALA A 224 -1.64 19.09 6.21
C ALA A 224 -1.05 19.60 4.89
N HIS A 225 -1.16 18.85 3.80
CA HIS A 225 -0.57 19.15 2.49
C HIS A 225 -1.64 19.22 1.36
N PRO A 226 -2.68 20.05 1.49
CA PRO A 226 -3.79 20.08 0.54
C PRO A 226 -3.29 20.55 -0.85
N GLY A 227 -3.58 19.74 -1.89
CA GLY A 227 -3.20 20.03 -3.26
C GLY A 227 -1.71 19.85 -3.61
N ALA A 228 -0.88 19.42 -2.65
CA ALA A 228 0.49 19.05 -2.94
C ALA A 228 0.57 17.65 -3.57
N ARG A 229 1.62 17.38 -4.34
CA ARG A 229 1.99 16.02 -4.70
C ARG A 229 2.38 15.27 -3.42
N ASN A 230 1.77 14.12 -3.18
CA ASN A 230 2.16 13.28 -2.05
C ASN A 230 3.56 12.69 -2.25
N GLU A 231 4.25 12.37 -1.17
CA GLU A 231 5.55 11.70 -1.20
C GLU A 231 5.75 10.80 0.03
N PRO A 232 6.62 9.76 -0.05
CA PRO A 232 6.84 8.81 1.04
C PRO A 232 7.29 9.45 2.36
N ALA A 233 7.91 10.64 2.34
CA ALA A 233 8.30 11.38 3.54
C ALA A 233 7.10 11.71 4.46
N TYR A 234 5.90 11.81 3.91
CA TYR A 234 4.69 12.10 4.69
C TYR A 234 4.14 10.88 5.45
N LEU A 235 4.70 9.69 5.25
CA LEU A 235 4.33 8.50 6.03
C LEU A 235 4.45 8.72 7.54
N ARG A 236 5.44 9.52 7.97
CA ARG A 236 5.62 9.88 9.39
C ARG A 236 4.40 10.57 10.00
N GLU A 237 3.70 11.39 9.22
CA GLU A 237 2.51 12.12 9.68
C GLU A 237 1.32 11.16 9.83
N ILE A 238 1.17 10.24 8.88
CA ILE A 238 0.14 9.19 8.92
C ILE A 238 0.33 8.32 10.17
N ILE A 239 1.57 7.92 10.46
CA ILE A 239 1.92 7.14 11.65
C ILE A 239 1.65 7.93 12.93
N ALA A 240 1.95 9.24 12.95
CA ALA A 240 1.67 10.10 14.10
C ALA A 240 0.16 10.21 14.37
N ASP A 241 -0.65 10.35 13.33
CA ASP A 241 -2.12 10.38 13.46
C ASP A 241 -2.67 9.04 13.97
N ILE A 242 -2.16 7.90 13.47
CA ILE A 242 -2.54 6.58 13.98
C ILE A 242 -2.17 6.45 15.46
N ALA A 243 -0.97 6.87 15.85
CA ALA A 243 -0.51 6.84 17.25
C ALA A 243 -1.41 7.66 18.16
N GLN A 244 -1.78 8.87 17.73
CA GLN A 244 -2.71 9.73 18.46
C GLN A 244 -4.08 9.08 18.65
N LEU A 245 -4.65 8.49 17.57
CA LEU A 245 -5.94 7.82 17.63
C LEU A 245 -5.96 6.61 18.54
N ARG A 246 -4.84 5.91 18.63
CA ARG A 246 -4.67 4.70 19.45
C ARG A 246 -4.16 5.00 20.87
N HIS A 247 -3.93 6.26 21.21
CA HIS A 247 -3.36 6.69 22.50
C HIS A 247 -2.05 5.96 22.85
N THR A 248 -1.17 5.80 21.84
CA THR A 248 0.13 5.12 21.99
C THR A 248 1.26 5.99 21.41
N SER A 249 2.50 5.52 21.51
CA SER A 249 3.65 6.26 20.97
C SER A 249 3.77 6.08 19.44
N VAL A 250 4.38 7.07 18.80
CA VAL A 250 4.73 7.01 17.36
C VAL A 250 5.68 5.84 17.11
N GLN A 251 6.62 5.59 17.98
CA GLN A 251 7.59 4.49 17.92
C GLN A 251 6.89 3.13 17.90
N GLU A 252 5.86 2.96 18.74
CA GLU A 252 5.12 1.69 18.78
C GLU A 252 4.33 1.46 17.50
N ILE A 253 3.67 2.47 16.93
CA ILE A 253 2.98 2.32 15.64
C ILE A 253 3.98 2.07 14.50
N ALA A 254 5.10 2.79 14.48
CA ALA A 254 6.17 2.56 13.52
C ALA A 254 6.67 1.11 13.58
N ARG A 255 6.94 0.60 14.78
CA ARG A 255 7.36 -0.79 15.01
C ARG A 255 6.32 -1.80 14.52
N ILE A 256 5.05 -1.62 14.90
CA ILE A 256 3.95 -2.52 14.53
C ILE A 256 3.80 -2.56 13.00
N THR A 257 3.67 -1.41 12.35
CA THR A 257 3.42 -1.34 10.90
C THR A 257 4.62 -1.86 10.10
N ALA A 258 5.84 -1.57 10.54
CA ALA A 258 7.05 -2.11 9.92
C ALA A 258 7.12 -3.64 10.06
N GLN A 259 6.86 -4.17 11.25
CA GLN A 259 6.89 -5.62 11.49
C GLN A 259 5.81 -6.35 10.68
N ASN A 260 4.62 -5.79 10.57
CA ASN A 260 3.55 -6.34 9.73
C ASN A 260 3.92 -6.33 8.25
N ALA A 261 4.55 -5.24 7.75
CA ALA A 261 5.00 -5.16 6.37
C ALA A 261 6.15 -6.16 6.08
N LEU A 262 7.14 -6.26 6.97
CA LEU A 262 8.23 -7.24 6.85
C LEU A 262 7.68 -8.66 6.78
N SER A 263 6.73 -9.00 7.66
CA SER A 263 6.10 -10.31 7.71
C SER A 263 5.27 -10.61 6.47
N LEU A 264 4.42 -9.66 6.03
CA LEU A 264 3.51 -9.86 4.89
C LEU A 264 4.28 -10.03 3.58
N PHE A 265 5.25 -9.17 3.33
CA PHE A 265 5.99 -9.11 2.07
C PHE A 265 7.31 -9.89 2.11
N HIS A 266 7.60 -10.61 3.20
CA HIS A 266 8.84 -11.36 3.40
C HIS A 266 10.11 -10.52 3.16
N LEU A 267 10.08 -9.24 3.54
CA LEU A 267 11.22 -8.35 3.40
C LEU A 267 12.28 -8.69 4.45
N GLN A 268 13.56 -8.59 4.05
CA GLN A 268 14.66 -8.78 5.00
C GLN A 268 14.66 -7.63 6.02
N ASP A 269 14.98 -7.96 7.27
CA ASP A 269 15.17 -6.96 8.31
C ASP A 269 16.20 -5.90 7.90
N VAL A 270 15.98 -4.67 8.35
CA VAL A 270 16.97 -3.60 8.21
C VAL A 270 18.03 -3.84 9.28
N SER A 271 19.13 -4.46 8.87
CA SER A 271 20.33 -4.61 9.72
C SER A 271 21.05 -3.27 9.87
#